data_7ce7183689a33351fc1aaac8c985d0b2
#
_entry.id   7ce7183689a33351fc1aaac8c985d0b2
#
_cell.length_a   1.000
_cell.length_b   1.000
_cell.length_c   1.000
_cell.angle_alpha   90.00
_cell.angle_beta   90.00
_cell.angle_gamma   90.00
#
_symmetry.space_group_name_H-M   'P 1'
#
loop_
_entity.id
_entity.type
_entity.pdbx_description
1 polymer ?
#
loop_
_entity_poly.entity_id
_entity_poly.type
_entity_poly.pdbx_seq_one_letter_code
_entity_poly.pdbx_strand_id
1 'polypeptide(L)'
;LSMYSDPVVREREIKNMSEIFKALADEVLPELRRARLIANVDYKNWTDEELTQLINENIGQLDEEALLYGATLFDKESAKVEIYKTAASKYNSSRAYNNLAAMSLKKGETNVAKGYLARMNDKTESCYNNMAVAAMQEGNFDAAAEYLAKAGNLKEAKENKGALLILKGDYTEAVEALNGANSYN
;
A
#
# COMPACT_ATOMS: atom_id res chain seq x y z
N LEU A 1 15.63 -52.72 13.22
CA LEU A 1 15.43 -52.03 11.91
C LEU A 1 16.65 -52.16 10.99
N SER A 2 17.84 -52.44 11.49
CA SER A 2 19.05 -52.67 10.66
C SER A 2 19.08 -54.05 9.97
N MET A 3 18.12 -54.93 10.30
CA MET A 3 18.01 -56.26 9.70
C MET A 3 17.48 -56.28 8.26
N TYR A 4 16.87 -55.22 7.79
CA TYR A 4 16.30 -55.13 6.44
C TYR A 4 17.12 -54.14 5.61
N SER A 5 17.76 -54.60 4.57
CA SER A 5 18.54 -53.78 3.64
C SER A 5 17.66 -53.01 2.65
N ASP A 6 16.47 -53.55 2.35
CA ASP A 6 15.48 -52.92 1.45
C ASP A 6 14.61 -51.95 2.23
N PRO A 7 14.59 -50.65 1.84
CA PRO A 7 13.74 -49.62 2.48
C PRO A 7 12.24 -49.94 2.43
N VAL A 8 11.74 -50.55 1.35
CA VAL A 8 10.32 -50.90 1.15
C VAL A 8 9.93 -52.02 2.11
N VAL A 9 10.77 -53.04 2.27
CA VAL A 9 10.53 -54.11 3.23
C VAL A 9 10.55 -53.58 4.66
N ARG A 10 11.50 -52.70 4.95
CA ARG A 10 11.63 -52.05 6.26
C ARG A 10 10.37 -51.22 6.60
N GLU A 11 9.85 -50.45 5.67
CA GLU A 11 8.65 -49.67 5.88
C GLU A 11 7.41 -50.54 6.09
N ARG A 12 7.28 -51.64 5.35
CA ARG A 12 6.20 -52.60 5.51
C ARG A 12 6.23 -53.26 6.90
N GLU A 13 7.39 -53.65 7.39
CA GLU A 13 7.53 -54.27 8.72
C GLU A 13 7.25 -53.25 9.85
N ILE A 14 7.59 -51.99 9.69
CA ILE A 14 7.21 -50.92 10.63
C ILE A 14 5.68 -50.75 10.66
N LYS A 15 5.03 -50.77 9.49
CA LYS A 15 3.54 -50.68 9.41
C LYS A 15 2.85 -51.91 10.04
N ASN A 16 3.47 -53.05 10.00
CA ASN A 16 2.95 -54.27 10.62
C ASN A 16 3.09 -54.25 12.15
N MET A 17 3.94 -53.40 12.72
CA MET A 17 4.03 -53.19 14.18
C MET A 17 2.96 -52.18 14.62
N SER A 18 1.68 -52.60 14.63
CA SER A 18 0.49 -51.73 14.66
C SER A 18 0.49 -50.63 15.74
N GLU A 19 0.87 -50.89 16.95
CA GLU A 19 0.88 -49.91 18.05
C GLU A 19 2.08 -48.95 17.95
N ILE A 20 3.26 -49.45 17.63
CA ILE A 20 4.46 -48.63 17.48
C ILE A 20 4.34 -47.71 16.24
N PHE A 21 3.78 -48.25 15.14
CA PHE A 21 3.57 -47.43 13.95
C PHE A 21 2.53 -46.32 14.18
N LYS A 22 1.48 -46.63 14.94
CA LYS A 22 0.46 -45.65 15.26
C LYS A 22 1.02 -44.52 16.11
N ALA A 23 1.77 -44.83 17.15
CA ALA A 23 2.44 -43.81 17.95
C ALA A 23 3.44 -42.97 17.12
N LEU A 24 4.24 -43.61 16.25
CA LEU A 24 5.16 -42.92 15.34
C LEU A 24 4.41 -42.04 14.34
N ALA A 25 3.30 -42.52 13.78
CA ALA A 25 2.53 -41.82 12.78
C ALA A 25 1.74 -40.60 13.36
N ASP A 26 1.20 -40.76 14.55
CA ASP A 26 0.33 -39.78 15.18
C ASP A 26 1.11 -38.73 16.02
N GLU A 27 2.21 -39.11 16.65
CA GLU A 27 2.96 -38.26 17.59
C GLU A 27 4.31 -37.79 17.05
N VAL A 28 5.11 -38.67 16.48
CA VAL A 28 6.51 -38.39 16.14
C VAL A 28 6.68 -37.90 14.69
N LEU A 29 6.03 -38.54 13.72
CA LEU A 29 6.17 -38.18 12.32
C LEU A 29 5.62 -36.80 11.98
N PRO A 30 4.53 -36.28 12.58
CA PRO A 30 4.09 -34.91 12.38
C PRO A 30 5.13 -33.89 12.83
N GLU A 31 5.81 -34.14 13.95
CA GLU A 31 6.85 -33.25 14.45
C GLU A 31 8.11 -33.27 13.54
N LEU A 32 8.52 -34.44 13.06
CA LEU A 32 9.64 -34.60 12.13
C LEU A 32 9.36 -34.08 10.72
N ARG A 33 8.10 -34.02 10.31
CA ARG A 33 7.68 -33.44 9.01
C ARG A 33 7.51 -31.94 9.03
N ARG A 34 7.57 -31.30 10.20
CA ARG A 34 7.50 -29.84 10.31
C ARG A 34 8.85 -29.24 9.97
N ALA A 35 8.95 -28.63 8.79
CA ALA A 35 10.03 -27.71 8.50
C ALA A 35 9.71 -26.38 9.18
N ARG A 36 10.50 -25.99 10.18
CA ARG A 36 10.38 -24.68 10.83
C ARG A 36 11.38 -23.74 10.16
N LEU A 37 10.86 -22.83 9.31
CA LEU A 37 11.66 -21.73 8.80
C LEU A 37 11.62 -20.59 9.82
N ILE A 38 12.77 -20.26 10.41
CA ILE A 38 12.93 -19.09 11.25
C ILE A 38 13.68 -18.07 10.40
N ALA A 39 12.97 -17.01 9.97
CA ALA A 39 13.59 -15.85 9.35
C ALA A 39 13.81 -14.79 10.43
N ASN A 40 15.07 -14.50 10.74
CA ASN A 40 15.41 -13.31 11.52
C ASN A 40 15.49 -12.15 10.53
N VAL A 41 14.57 -11.19 10.66
CA VAL A 41 14.59 -9.97 9.88
C VAL A 41 15.13 -8.87 10.78
N ASP A 42 16.36 -8.44 10.53
CA ASP A 42 16.92 -7.27 11.16
C ASP A 42 16.36 -6.03 10.48
N TYR A 43 15.45 -5.34 11.17
CA TYR A 43 14.95 -4.04 10.71
C TYR A 43 15.94 -2.95 11.10
N LYS A 44 16.52 -2.28 10.14
CA LYS A 44 17.31 -1.08 10.39
C LYS A 44 16.35 0.11 10.45
N ASN A 45 16.05 0.58 11.66
CA ASN A 45 15.34 1.82 11.87
C ASN A 45 16.34 2.98 11.67
N TRP A 46 16.04 3.85 10.69
CA TRP A 46 16.76 5.09 10.49
C TRP A 46 16.18 6.16 11.41
N THR A 47 17.02 7.00 12.03
CA THR A 47 16.54 8.25 12.62
C THR A 47 16.18 9.24 11.51
N ASP A 48 15.42 10.29 11.83
CA ASP A 48 15.03 11.30 10.84
C ASP A 48 16.26 12.02 10.24
N GLU A 49 17.29 12.23 11.07
CA GLU A 49 18.56 12.84 10.64
C GLU A 49 19.32 11.92 9.68
N GLU A 50 19.48 10.64 10.05
CA GLU A 50 20.14 9.64 9.20
C GLU A 50 19.41 9.48 7.87
N LEU A 51 18.06 9.42 7.90
CA LEU A 51 17.25 9.28 6.71
C LEU A 51 17.36 10.50 5.81
N THR A 52 17.31 11.71 6.39
CA THR A 52 17.50 12.96 5.65
C THR A 52 18.89 13.03 5.00
N GLN A 53 19.93 12.62 5.72
CA GLN A 53 21.28 12.54 5.17
C GLN A 53 21.37 11.55 4.01
N LEU A 54 20.83 10.33 4.16
CA LEU A 54 20.86 9.30 3.12
C LEU A 54 20.06 9.70 1.88
N ILE A 55 18.95 10.42 2.04
CA ILE A 55 18.19 10.95 0.92
C ILE A 55 19.04 11.93 0.10
N ASN A 56 19.82 12.78 0.77
CA ASN A 56 20.68 13.76 0.10
C ASN A 56 21.95 13.13 -0.52
N GLU A 57 22.52 12.11 0.10
CA GLU A 57 23.79 11.51 -0.32
C GLU A 57 23.61 10.29 -1.23
N ASN A 58 22.67 9.41 -0.92
CA ASN A 58 22.51 8.14 -1.62
C ASN A 58 21.07 7.58 -1.54
N ILE A 59 20.13 8.33 -2.06
CA ILE A 59 18.70 8.00 -2.07
C ILE A 59 18.40 6.59 -2.65
N GLY A 60 19.26 6.09 -3.54
CA GLY A 60 19.10 4.80 -4.19
C GLY A 60 19.26 3.60 -3.27
N GLN A 61 19.82 3.74 -2.06
CA GLN A 61 19.95 2.65 -1.09
C GLN A 61 18.69 2.41 -0.25
N LEU A 62 17.80 3.40 -0.19
CA LEU A 62 16.60 3.35 0.64
C LEU A 62 15.55 2.43 0.06
N ASP A 63 14.82 1.73 0.94
CA ASP A 63 13.64 0.96 0.58
C ASP A 63 12.40 1.85 0.37
N GLU A 64 11.28 1.24 -0.04
CA GLU A 64 10.05 1.97 -0.34
C GLU A 64 9.51 2.73 0.88
N GLU A 65 9.47 2.09 2.05
CA GLU A 65 8.95 2.71 3.27
C GLU A 65 9.79 3.89 3.71
N ALA A 66 11.12 3.75 3.69
CA ALA A 66 12.04 4.82 4.01
C ALA A 66 11.91 6.01 3.06
N LEU A 67 11.70 5.77 1.76
CA LEU A 67 11.47 6.84 0.79
C LEU A 67 10.14 7.55 1.03
N LEU A 68 9.06 6.79 1.26
CA LEU A 68 7.74 7.38 1.49
C LEU A 68 7.69 8.20 2.79
N TYR A 69 8.28 7.68 3.87
CA TYR A 69 8.39 8.40 5.12
C TYR A 69 9.35 9.58 5.01
N GLY A 70 10.53 9.35 4.44
CA GLY A 70 11.56 10.38 4.26
C GLY A 70 11.06 11.59 3.48
N ALA A 71 10.17 11.41 2.49
CA ALA A 71 9.56 12.52 1.78
C ALA A 71 8.77 13.46 2.71
N THR A 72 8.26 12.96 3.85
CA THR A 72 7.51 13.80 4.80
C THR A 72 8.42 14.72 5.61
N LEU A 73 9.71 14.41 5.72
CA LEU A 73 10.72 15.18 6.47
C LEU A 73 11.19 16.45 5.75
N PHE A 74 10.83 16.62 4.48
CA PHE A 74 11.25 17.78 3.69
C PHE A 74 10.10 18.77 3.53
N ASP A 75 10.38 20.06 3.71
CA ASP A 75 9.36 21.11 3.48
C ASP A 75 9.20 21.45 2.00
N LYS A 76 10.31 21.38 1.23
CA LYS A 76 10.31 21.76 -0.18
C LYS A 76 9.56 20.73 -1.04
N GLU A 77 8.51 21.18 -1.73
CA GLU A 77 7.74 20.30 -2.64
C GLU A 77 8.61 19.65 -3.73
N SER A 78 9.62 20.36 -4.25
CA SER A 78 10.54 19.81 -5.25
C SER A 78 11.34 18.62 -4.73
N ALA A 79 11.77 18.64 -3.47
CA ALA A 79 12.45 17.52 -2.83
C ALA A 79 11.50 16.31 -2.68
N LYS A 80 10.27 16.56 -2.18
CA LYS A 80 9.24 15.51 -2.09
C LYS A 80 8.98 14.84 -3.43
N VAL A 81 8.85 15.63 -4.50
CA VAL A 81 8.62 15.11 -5.86
C VAL A 81 9.75 14.17 -6.29
N GLU A 82 11.01 14.54 -6.08
CA GLU A 82 12.17 13.70 -6.47
C GLU A 82 12.21 12.40 -5.65
N ILE A 83 11.93 12.46 -4.35
CA ILE A 83 11.89 11.27 -3.49
C ILE A 83 10.75 10.34 -3.93
N TYR A 84 9.54 10.86 -4.16
CA TYR A 84 8.42 10.06 -4.65
C TYR A 84 8.67 9.50 -6.05
N LYS A 85 9.33 10.24 -6.96
CA LYS A 85 9.75 9.71 -8.26
C LYS A 85 10.73 8.54 -8.11
N THR A 86 11.65 8.62 -7.16
CA THR A 86 12.57 7.52 -6.87
C THR A 86 11.82 6.29 -6.38
N ALA A 87 10.89 6.43 -5.41
CA ALA A 87 10.05 5.35 -4.95
C ALA A 87 9.18 4.75 -6.08
N ALA A 88 8.58 5.61 -6.90
CA ALA A 88 7.76 5.21 -8.04
C ALA A 88 8.57 4.44 -9.10
N SER A 89 9.77 4.89 -9.45
CA SER A 89 10.60 4.26 -10.48
C SER A 89 11.27 2.97 -10.02
N LYS A 90 11.74 2.93 -8.77
CA LYS A 90 12.48 1.80 -8.22
C LYS A 90 11.57 0.65 -7.78
N TYR A 91 10.42 0.98 -7.19
CA TYR A 91 9.52 0.01 -6.56
C TYR A 91 8.17 -0.12 -7.25
N ASN A 92 7.91 0.65 -8.32
CA ASN A 92 6.58 0.78 -8.92
C ASN A 92 5.50 1.11 -7.88
N SER A 93 5.87 1.96 -6.90
CA SER A 93 5.06 2.27 -5.72
C SER A 93 3.76 2.97 -6.07
N SER A 94 2.63 2.30 -5.87
CA SER A 94 1.31 2.92 -6.02
C SER A 94 1.11 4.11 -5.07
N ARG A 95 1.66 4.05 -3.86
CA ARG A 95 1.60 5.15 -2.88
C ARG A 95 2.37 6.38 -3.37
N ALA A 96 3.56 6.17 -3.93
CA ALA A 96 4.35 7.26 -4.51
C ALA A 96 3.64 7.87 -5.73
N TYR A 97 3.07 7.07 -6.63
CA TYR A 97 2.27 7.58 -7.74
C TYR A 97 1.07 8.38 -7.28
N ASN A 98 0.36 7.93 -6.23
CA ASN A 98 -0.76 8.65 -5.65
C ASN A 98 -0.35 10.02 -5.10
N ASN A 99 0.79 10.08 -4.39
CA ASN A 99 1.32 11.33 -3.84
C ASN A 99 1.76 12.29 -4.95
N LEU A 100 2.44 11.81 -6.00
CA LEU A 100 2.80 12.60 -7.17
C LEU A 100 1.56 13.14 -7.90
N ALA A 101 0.51 12.33 -8.03
CA ALA A 101 -0.75 12.77 -8.61
C ALA A 101 -1.40 13.88 -7.78
N ALA A 102 -1.49 13.72 -6.45
CA ALA A 102 -2.04 14.75 -5.56
C ALA A 102 -1.26 16.07 -5.67
N MET A 103 0.08 16.00 -5.70
CA MET A 103 0.94 17.19 -5.87
C MET A 103 0.73 17.87 -7.23
N SER A 104 0.55 17.08 -8.29
CA SER A 104 0.27 17.63 -9.63
C SER A 104 -1.13 18.25 -9.71
N LEU A 105 -2.15 17.65 -9.08
CA LEU A 105 -3.51 18.22 -9.01
C LEU A 105 -3.53 19.56 -8.26
N LYS A 106 -2.75 19.67 -7.17
CA LYS A 106 -2.60 20.91 -6.41
C LYS A 106 -2.05 22.06 -7.28
N LYS A 107 -1.23 21.73 -8.28
CA LYS A 107 -0.66 22.69 -9.26
C LYS A 107 -1.57 22.91 -10.48
N GLY A 108 -2.69 22.22 -10.60
CA GLY A 108 -3.55 22.26 -11.78
C GLY A 108 -2.99 21.46 -12.98
N GLU A 109 -1.96 20.63 -12.77
CA GLU A 109 -1.34 19.80 -13.79
C GLU A 109 -2.12 18.48 -13.99
N THR A 110 -3.41 18.60 -14.34
CA THR A 110 -4.38 17.49 -14.36
C THR A 110 -3.92 16.33 -15.25
N ASN A 111 -3.38 16.60 -16.43
CA ASN A 111 -2.90 15.54 -17.34
C ASN A 111 -1.72 14.77 -16.76
N VAL A 112 -0.80 15.43 -16.07
CA VAL A 112 0.35 14.80 -15.39
C VAL A 112 -0.17 13.90 -14.26
N ALA A 113 -1.10 14.40 -13.46
CA ALA A 113 -1.72 13.64 -12.38
C ALA A 113 -2.40 12.35 -12.90
N LYS A 114 -3.19 12.47 -13.98
CA LYS A 114 -3.82 11.29 -14.64
C LYS A 114 -2.78 10.28 -15.11
N GLY A 115 -1.64 10.73 -15.61
CA GLY A 115 -0.53 9.88 -15.99
C GLY A 115 0.03 9.06 -14.82
N TYR A 116 0.15 9.68 -13.63
CA TYR A 116 0.54 8.96 -12.41
C TYR A 116 -0.54 7.98 -11.94
N LEU A 117 -1.80 8.41 -11.87
CA LEU A 117 -2.92 7.57 -11.46
C LEU A 117 -3.10 6.34 -12.35
N ALA A 118 -2.81 6.46 -13.66
CA ALA A 118 -2.89 5.35 -14.59
C ALA A 118 -1.82 4.27 -14.34
N ARG A 119 -0.68 4.63 -13.75
CA ARG A 119 0.41 3.70 -13.43
C ARG A 119 0.19 2.90 -12.14
N MET A 120 -0.78 3.27 -11.33
CA MET A 120 -1.07 2.57 -10.09
C MET A 120 -1.66 1.19 -10.37
N ASN A 121 -1.06 0.15 -9.80
CA ASN A 121 -1.57 -1.22 -9.89
C ASN A 121 -2.85 -1.39 -9.06
N ASP A 122 -2.86 -0.81 -7.85
CA ASP A 122 -3.97 -0.90 -6.92
C ASP A 122 -4.68 0.44 -6.79
N LYS A 123 -6.00 0.43 -6.97
CA LYS A 123 -6.86 1.60 -6.82
C LYS A 123 -7.41 1.66 -5.39
N THR A 124 -6.78 2.48 -4.57
CA THR A 124 -7.21 2.74 -3.19
C THR A 124 -8.27 3.84 -3.15
N GLU A 125 -8.91 4.01 -1.99
CA GLU A 125 -9.84 5.13 -1.74
C GLU A 125 -9.18 6.49 -2.02
N SER A 126 -7.92 6.69 -1.60
CA SER A 126 -7.15 7.91 -1.89
C SER A 126 -6.90 8.10 -3.39
N CYS A 127 -6.69 7.01 -4.15
CA CYS A 127 -6.59 7.08 -5.61
C CYS A 127 -7.90 7.56 -6.23
N TYR A 128 -9.03 6.99 -5.83
CA TYR A 128 -10.33 7.43 -6.33
C TYR A 128 -10.62 8.88 -5.97
N ASN A 129 -10.25 9.33 -4.77
CA ASN A 129 -10.34 10.73 -4.40
C ASN A 129 -9.54 11.65 -5.35
N ASN A 130 -8.30 11.29 -5.68
CA ASN A 130 -7.49 12.04 -6.63
C ASN A 130 -8.06 11.99 -8.07
N MET A 131 -8.64 10.85 -8.49
CA MET A 131 -9.36 10.74 -9.78
C MET A 131 -10.58 11.66 -9.82
N ALA A 132 -11.29 11.79 -8.70
CA ALA A 132 -12.42 12.71 -8.60
C ALA A 132 -11.97 14.18 -8.75
N VAL A 133 -10.88 14.57 -8.07
CA VAL A 133 -10.32 15.93 -8.21
C VAL A 133 -9.91 16.21 -9.67
N ALA A 134 -9.26 15.24 -10.33
CA ALA A 134 -8.91 15.36 -11.75
C ALA A 134 -10.14 15.57 -12.63
N ALA A 135 -11.22 14.80 -12.40
CA ALA A 135 -12.47 14.91 -13.13
C ALA A 135 -13.17 16.28 -12.87
N MET A 136 -13.14 16.79 -11.63
CA MET A 136 -13.64 18.13 -11.32
C MET A 136 -12.88 19.22 -12.06
N GLN A 137 -11.56 19.13 -12.13
CA GLN A 137 -10.72 20.09 -12.86
C GLN A 137 -10.99 20.08 -14.37
N GLU A 138 -11.42 18.93 -14.91
CA GLU A 138 -11.84 18.79 -16.31
C GLU A 138 -13.32 19.17 -16.55
N GLY A 139 -14.07 19.52 -15.51
CA GLY A 139 -15.50 19.82 -15.60
C GLY A 139 -16.39 18.58 -15.76
N ASN A 140 -15.83 17.37 -15.60
CA ASN A 140 -16.60 16.13 -15.69
C ASN A 140 -17.17 15.75 -14.31
N PHE A 141 -18.26 16.44 -13.94
CA PHE A 141 -18.85 16.33 -12.60
C PHE A 141 -19.51 14.98 -12.33
N ASP A 142 -20.00 14.30 -13.36
CA ASP A 142 -20.62 12.99 -13.20
C ASP A 142 -19.55 11.92 -12.87
N ALA A 143 -18.43 11.91 -13.60
CA ALA A 143 -17.32 11.04 -13.28
C ALA A 143 -16.71 11.37 -11.90
N ALA A 144 -16.65 12.65 -11.52
CA ALA A 144 -16.20 13.05 -10.20
C ALA A 144 -17.08 12.46 -9.09
N ALA A 145 -18.41 12.50 -9.24
CA ALA A 145 -19.34 11.91 -8.28
C ALA A 145 -19.16 10.40 -8.15
N GLU A 146 -18.97 9.68 -9.27
CA GLU A 146 -18.71 8.24 -9.25
C GLU A 146 -17.40 7.89 -8.52
N TYR A 147 -16.34 8.67 -8.76
CA TYR A 147 -15.07 8.46 -8.09
C TYR A 147 -15.15 8.79 -6.60
N LEU A 148 -15.85 9.84 -6.19
CA LEU A 148 -16.07 10.15 -4.78
C LEU A 148 -16.86 9.05 -4.05
N ALA A 149 -17.82 8.43 -4.73
CA ALA A 149 -18.55 7.30 -4.16
C ALA A 149 -17.60 6.10 -3.89
N LYS A 150 -16.62 5.87 -4.78
CA LYS A 150 -15.58 4.83 -4.60
C LYS A 150 -14.50 5.21 -3.58
N ALA A 151 -14.27 6.49 -3.36
CA ALA A 151 -13.36 7.00 -2.33
C ALA A 151 -13.91 6.84 -0.90
N GLY A 152 -15.19 6.50 -0.77
CA GLY A 152 -15.79 6.07 0.48
C GLY A 152 -15.85 7.17 1.54
N ASN A 153 -15.43 6.84 2.75
CA ASN A 153 -15.57 7.71 3.92
C ASN A 153 -14.34 8.55 4.25
N LEU A 154 -13.37 8.66 3.34
CA LEU A 154 -12.21 9.54 3.55
C LEU A 154 -12.68 10.97 3.84
N LYS A 155 -12.01 11.64 4.79
CA LYS A 155 -12.30 13.05 5.11
C LYS A 155 -12.16 13.93 3.88
N GLU A 156 -11.09 13.77 3.13
CA GLU A 156 -10.80 14.48 1.89
C GLU A 156 -11.86 14.23 0.81
N ALA A 157 -12.41 13.02 0.74
CA ALA A 157 -13.48 12.71 -0.20
C ALA A 157 -14.80 13.40 0.16
N LYS A 158 -15.10 13.53 1.45
CA LYS A 158 -16.26 14.29 1.93
C LYS A 158 -16.11 15.80 1.64
N GLU A 159 -14.91 16.34 1.87
CA GLU A 159 -14.58 17.73 1.55
C GLU A 159 -14.70 17.97 0.04
N ASN A 160 -14.17 17.08 -0.79
CA ASN A 160 -14.26 17.16 -2.24
C ASN A 160 -15.70 16.96 -2.75
N LYS A 161 -16.54 16.18 -2.05
CA LYS A 161 -17.96 16.07 -2.35
C LYS A 161 -18.67 17.42 -2.14
N GLY A 162 -18.37 18.10 -1.04
CA GLY A 162 -18.87 19.46 -0.81
C GLY A 162 -18.42 20.42 -1.91
N ALA A 163 -17.13 20.38 -2.30
CA ALA A 163 -16.62 21.19 -3.40
C ALA A 163 -17.31 20.89 -4.74
N LEU A 164 -17.56 19.60 -5.06
CA LEU A 164 -18.30 19.20 -6.26
C LEU A 164 -19.72 19.77 -6.27
N LEU A 165 -20.43 19.71 -5.15
CA LEU A 165 -21.78 20.24 -5.01
C LEU A 165 -21.81 21.77 -5.21
N ILE A 166 -20.79 22.48 -4.69
CA ILE A 166 -20.64 23.93 -4.96
C ILE A 166 -20.46 24.20 -6.45
N LEU A 167 -19.61 23.42 -7.13
CA LEU A 167 -19.40 23.57 -8.59
C LEU A 167 -20.64 23.27 -9.42
N LYS A 168 -21.54 22.41 -8.92
CA LYS A 168 -22.83 22.10 -9.54
C LYS A 168 -23.92 23.15 -9.23
N GLY A 169 -23.72 24.02 -8.23
CA GLY A 169 -24.68 24.97 -7.75
C GLY A 169 -25.61 24.47 -6.64
N ASP A 170 -25.39 23.27 -6.12
CA ASP A 170 -26.18 22.59 -5.09
C ASP A 170 -25.75 23.03 -3.69
N TYR A 171 -25.88 24.31 -3.38
CA TYR A 171 -25.28 24.92 -2.17
C TYR A 171 -25.81 24.35 -0.85
N THR A 172 -27.09 24.00 -0.77
CA THR A 172 -27.70 23.44 0.46
C THR A 172 -27.09 22.12 0.79
N GLU A 173 -26.99 21.22 -0.19
CA GLU A 173 -26.40 19.91 -0.04
C GLU A 173 -24.88 19.98 0.22
N ALA A 174 -24.22 21.00 -0.34
CA ALA A 174 -22.80 21.25 -0.08
C ALA A 174 -22.54 21.57 1.39
N VAL A 175 -23.37 22.41 2.03
CA VAL A 175 -23.26 22.74 3.46
C VAL A 175 -23.43 21.48 4.31
N GLU A 176 -24.39 20.62 4.01
CA GLU A 176 -24.60 19.37 4.73
C GLU A 176 -23.40 18.42 4.59
N ALA A 177 -22.87 18.27 3.38
CA ALA A 177 -21.70 17.43 3.11
C ALA A 177 -20.45 17.92 3.86
N LEU A 178 -20.20 19.25 3.90
CA LEU A 178 -19.05 19.84 4.58
C LEU A 178 -19.20 19.81 6.11
N ASN A 179 -20.40 19.99 6.65
CA ASN A 179 -20.65 19.83 8.09
C ASN A 179 -20.39 18.38 8.51
N GLY A 180 -20.80 17.40 7.71
CA GLY A 180 -20.50 15.99 7.95
C GLY A 180 -19.00 15.63 7.87
N ALA A 181 -18.20 16.40 7.13
CA ALA A 181 -16.75 16.22 7.08
C ALA A 181 -16.03 16.74 8.36
N ASN A 182 -16.61 17.78 9.00
CA ASN A 182 -16.02 18.41 10.20
C ASN A 182 -16.47 17.76 11.52
N SER A 183 -17.46 16.88 11.52
CA SER A 183 -18.03 16.26 12.74
C SER A 183 -17.19 15.09 13.31
N TYR A 184 -15.97 14.88 12.82
CA TYR A 184 -15.05 13.84 13.28
C TYR A 184 -13.83 14.39 14.05
N ASN A 185 -14.01 15.46 14.80
CA ASN A 185 -13.03 15.94 15.80
C ASN A 185 -13.44 15.55 17.21
#